data_e95a1e7fb70a61c4b29febbf04610168
#
_entry.id   e95a1e7fb70a61c4b29febbf04610168
#
_cell.length_a   1.000
_cell.length_b   1.000
_cell.length_c   1.000
_cell.angle_alpha   90.00
_cell.angle_beta   90.00
_cell.angle_gamma   90.00
#
_symmetry.space_group_name_H-M   'P 1'
#
loop_
_entity.id
_entity.type
_entity.pdbx_description
1 polymer ?
#
loop_
_entity_poly.entity_id
_entity_poly.type
_entity_poly.pdbx_seq_one_letter_code
_entity_poly.pdbx_strand_id
1 'polypeptide(L)'
;MKRKITALLLVTALLISGTLSSCADTKEETEQPYLVQITEDDPSIGYVLVQLSYSGGLLPLPQEGEYTKTIRQTMEDGSEYVNVIHVTPTGFRMEESNCEGQDCVDEGEVTLENRQERILGNMVICLPHQLMLYLITRQEAEAMLK
;
A
#
# COMPACT_ATOMS: atom_id res chain seq x y z
N MET A 1 -1.21 -79.06 26.24
CA MET A 1 -2.23 -78.08 26.49
C MET A 1 -1.54 -76.79 26.73
N LYS A 2 -1.56 -75.86 25.77
CA LYS A 2 -0.74 -74.65 25.79
C LYS A 2 -1.65 -73.44 26.00
N ARG A 3 -1.51 -72.76 27.14
CA ARG A 3 -2.18 -71.51 27.46
C ARG A 3 -1.53 -70.37 26.71
N LYS A 4 -2.27 -69.70 25.84
CA LYS A 4 -1.85 -68.49 25.21
C LYS A 4 -2.33 -67.30 26.08
N ILE A 5 -1.38 -66.56 26.61
CA ILE A 5 -1.61 -65.31 27.32
C ILE A 5 -1.63 -64.23 26.26
N THR A 6 -2.76 -63.61 26.07
CA THR A 6 -2.92 -62.48 25.17
C THR A 6 -2.67 -61.20 25.99
N ALA A 7 -1.56 -60.55 25.76
CA ALA A 7 -1.24 -59.24 26.36
C ALA A 7 -2.04 -58.16 25.63
N LEU A 8 -2.94 -57.53 26.32
CA LEU A 8 -3.72 -56.38 25.87
C LEU A 8 -2.88 -55.11 26.10
N LEU A 9 -2.29 -54.59 25.04
CA LEU A 9 -1.61 -53.28 25.06
C LEU A 9 -2.65 -52.18 24.95
N LEU A 10 -2.92 -51.51 26.05
CA LEU A 10 -3.70 -50.28 26.11
C LEU A 10 -2.80 -49.14 25.64
N VAL A 11 -3.00 -48.72 24.39
CA VAL A 11 -2.40 -47.50 23.87
C VAL A 11 -3.31 -46.33 24.25
N THR A 12 -2.94 -45.62 25.28
CA THR A 12 -3.54 -44.32 25.63
C THR A 12 -3.07 -43.28 24.65
N ALA A 13 -3.89 -42.97 23.66
CA ALA A 13 -3.66 -41.82 22.78
C ALA A 13 -3.90 -40.53 23.56
N LEU A 14 -2.82 -39.84 23.90
CA LEU A 14 -2.84 -38.49 24.47
C LEU A 14 -3.19 -37.53 23.35
N LEU A 15 -4.43 -37.08 23.26
CA LEU A 15 -4.88 -36.03 22.39
C LEU A 15 -4.30 -34.69 22.93
N ILE A 16 -3.15 -34.29 22.44
CA ILE A 16 -2.62 -32.92 22.64
C ILE A 16 -3.40 -32.03 21.68
N SER A 17 -4.43 -31.36 22.21
CA SER A 17 -5.10 -30.26 21.54
C SER A 17 -4.14 -29.07 21.47
N GLY A 18 -3.26 -29.09 20.49
CA GLY A 18 -2.50 -27.93 20.12
C GLY A 18 -3.44 -26.89 19.52
N THR A 19 -3.83 -25.88 20.31
CA THR A 19 -4.41 -24.66 19.77
C THR A 19 -3.32 -23.97 18.97
N LEU A 20 -3.35 -24.12 17.65
CA LEU A 20 -2.60 -23.29 16.74
C LEU A 20 -3.17 -21.88 16.84
N SER A 21 -2.57 -21.09 17.74
CA SER A 21 -2.69 -19.65 17.71
C SER A 21 -2.03 -19.20 16.42
N SER A 22 -2.85 -19.00 15.39
CA SER A 22 -2.44 -18.33 14.18
C SER A 22 -2.19 -16.88 14.57
N CYS A 23 -0.97 -16.58 14.98
CA CYS A 23 -0.45 -15.23 14.87
C CYS A 23 -0.43 -14.93 13.38
N ALA A 24 -1.40 -14.16 12.92
CA ALA A 24 -1.28 -13.47 11.67
C ALA A 24 -0.03 -12.57 11.82
N ASP A 25 1.10 -13.02 11.30
CA ASP A 25 2.21 -12.17 11.00
C ASP A 25 1.72 -11.13 10.00
N THR A 26 1.21 -10.03 10.54
CA THR A 26 1.12 -8.79 9.80
C THR A 26 2.59 -8.41 9.60
N LYS A 27 3.16 -8.86 8.49
CA LYS A 27 4.42 -8.33 8.02
C LYS A 27 4.21 -6.84 7.89
N GLU A 28 4.73 -6.11 8.84
CA GLU A 28 5.00 -4.69 8.72
C GLU A 28 6.01 -4.58 7.59
N GLU A 29 5.47 -4.47 6.37
CA GLU A 29 6.25 -4.20 5.18
C GLU A 29 6.79 -2.79 5.38
N THR A 30 8.06 -2.69 5.76
CA THR A 30 8.81 -1.43 5.77
C THR A 30 9.00 -1.05 4.30
N GLU A 31 7.93 -0.47 3.74
CA GLU A 31 7.85 -0.15 2.34
C GLU A 31 8.65 1.11 2.04
N GLN A 32 9.84 0.90 1.53
CA GLN A 32 10.52 1.93 0.77
C GLN A 32 9.67 2.28 -0.47
N PRO A 33 9.53 3.54 -0.85
CA PRO A 33 8.77 3.91 -2.05
C PRO A 33 9.40 3.23 -3.26
N TYR A 34 8.63 2.38 -3.90
CA TYR A 34 9.10 1.55 -5.00
C TYR A 34 9.27 2.37 -6.26
N LEU A 35 10.44 2.22 -6.87
CA LEU A 35 10.56 2.45 -8.30
C LEU A 35 9.87 1.27 -8.98
N VAL A 36 8.60 1.40 -9.26
CA VAL A 36 7.92 0.44 -10.13
C VAL A 36 8.51 0.63 -11.52
N GLN A 37 9.11 -0.43 -12.06
CA GLN A 37 9.50 -0.46 -13.46
C GLN A 37 8.23 -0.66 -14.28
N ILE A 38 7.95 0.31 -15.16
CA ILE A 38 6.88 0.14 -16.14
C ILE A 38 7.34 -0.92 -17.13
N THR A 39 6.68 -2.08 -17.10
CA THR A 39 6.93 -3.16 -18.06
C THR A 39 6.00 -3.04 -19.27
N GLU A 40 6.36 -3.66 -20.39
CA GLU A 40 5.49 -3.66 -21.58
C GLU A 40 4.14 -4.34 -21.30
N ASP A 41 4.13 -5.31 -20.40
CA ASP A 41 2.93 -6.07 -20.00
C ASP A 41 2.11 -5.39 -18.89
N ASP A 42 2.53 -4.26 -18.36
CA ASP A 42 1.79 -3.54 -17.34
C ASP A 42 0.49 -2.95 -17.94
N PRO A 43 -0.68 -3.41 -17.48
CA PRO A 43 -1.96 -2.99 -18.04
C PRO A 43 -2.43 -1.59 -17.59
N SER A 44 -1.71 -0.93 -16.69
CA SER A 44 -2.12 0.33 -16.08
C SER A 44 -2.21 1.46 -17.10
N ILE A 45 -3.32 2.19 -17.07
CA ILE A 45 -3.54 3.35 -17.95
C ILE A 45 -2.88 4.62 -17.43
N GLY A 46 -2.48 4.62 -16.16
CA GLY A 46 -1.83 5.74 -15.48
C GLY A 46 -1.28 5.33 -14.13
N TYR A 47 -0.66 6.29 -13.47
CA TYR A 47 0.04 6.08 -12.20
C TYR A 47 -0.15 7.28 -11.29
N VAL A 48 -0.04 7.04 -9.99
CA VAL A 48 0.21 8.10 -9.01
C VAL A 48 1.72 8.19 -8.79
N LEU A 49 2.33 9.27 -9.27
CA LEU A 49 3.73 9.57 -8.98
C LEU A 49 3.80 10.10 -7.55
N VAL A 50 4.53 9.39 -6.71
CA VAL A 50 4.82 9.76 -5.32
C VAL A 50 6.18 10.43 -5.28
N GLN A 51 6.25 11.65 -4.73
CA GLN A 51 7.50 12.37 -4.51
C GLN A 51 7.64 12.74 -3.03
N LEU A 52 8.76 12.35 -2.46
CA LEU A 52 9.23 12.71 -1.13
C LEU A 52 10.56 13.49 -1.26
N SER A 53 11.04 14.12 -0.18
CA SER A 53 12.27 14.91 -0.21
C SER A 53 13.48 14.16 -0.75
N TYR A 54 13.58 12.85 -0.50
CA TYR A 54 14.76 12.04 -0.87
C TYR A 54 14.43 10.76 -1.63
N SER A 55 13.17 10.54 -1.95
CA SER A 55 12.72 9.32 -2.62
C SER A 55 11.43 9.57 -3.40
N GLY A 56 11.05 8.59 -4.20
CA GLY A 56 9.81 8.65 -4.94
C GLY A 56 9.47 7.30 -5.54
N GLY A 57 8.29 7.19 -6.12
CA GLY A 57 7.84 5.96 -6.74
C GLY A 57 6.58 6.15 -7.56
N LEU A 58 6.15 5.09 -8.20
CA LEU A 58 4.92 5.04 -8.98
C LEU A 58 3.96 4.03 -8.34
N LEU A 59 2.70 4.41 -8.20
CA LEU A 59 1.61 3.53 -7.80
C LEU A 59 0.72 3.33 -9.04
N PRO A 60 0.57 2.11 -9.56
CA PRO A 60 -0.24 1.88 -10.75
C PRO A 60 -1.72 2.07 -10.45
N LEU A 61 -2.47 2.67 -11.37
CA LEU A 61 -3.92 2.64 -11.32
C LEU A 61 -4.38 1.20 -11.59
N PRO A 62 -5.21 0.58 -10.72
CA PRO A 62 -5.71 -0.76 -10.96
C PRO A 62 -6.65 -0.79 -12.16
N GLN A 63 -6.77 -1.91 -12.85
CA GLN A 63 -7.77 -2.07 -13.91
C GLN A 63 -9.17 -2.20 -13.34
N GLU A 64 -9.29 -2.91 -12.22
CA GLU A 64 -10.54 -3.16 -11.51
C GLU A 64 -10.30 -3.06 -10.01
N GLY A 65 -11.36 -2.68 -9.28
CA GLY A 65 -11.28 -2.52 -7.82
C GLY A 65 -10.51 -1.26 -7.41
N GLU A 66 -10.08 -1.25 -6.19
CA GLU A 66 -9.38 -0.14 -5.55
C GLU A 66 -8.41 -0.69 -4.49
N TYR A 67 -7.41 0.08 -4.13
CA TYR A 67 -6.50 -0.28 -3.03
C TYR A 67 -6.03 0.96 -2.29
N THR A 68 -5.52 0.74 -1.08
CA THR A 68 -4.87 1.79 -0.30
C THR A 68 -3.37 1.52 -0.20
N LYS A 69 -2.60 2.60 -0.19
CA LYS A 69 -1.16 2.58 0.04
C LYS A 69 -0.83 3.51 1.19
N THR A 70 -0.20 2.96 2.24
CA THR A 70 0.30 3.75 3.35
C THR A 70 1.75 4.14 3.11
N ILE A 71 2.04 5.43 3.20
CA ILE A 71 3.40 5.97 3.17
C ILE A 71 3.76 6.41 4.58
N ARG A 72 4.86 5.86 5.11
CA ARG A 72 5.42 6.22 6.41
C ARG A 72 6.80 6.83 6.24
N GLN A 73 7.05 7.91 6.96
CA GLN A 73 8.35 8.57 7.02
C GLN A 73 8.72 8.74 8.48
N THR A 74 9.81 8.10 8.92
CA THR A 74 10.35 8.29 10.27
C THR A 74 11.30 9.47 10.25
N MET A 75 11.03 10.45 11.08
CA MET A 75 11.84 11.66 11.19
C MET A 75 13.00 11.46 12.18
N GLU A 76 14.01 12.34 12.14
CA GLU A 76 15.19 12.26 13.02
C GLU A 76 14.84 12.35 14.51
N ASP A 77 13.74 13.02 14.86
CA ASP A 77 13.23 13.14 16.23
C ASP A 77 12.42 11.93 16.69
N GLY A 78 12.25 10.92 15.84
CA GLY A 78 11.48 9.71 16.11
C GLY A 78 9.98 9.85 15.86
N SER A 79 9.50 11.01 15.39
CA SER A 79 8.12 11.17 14.96
C SER A 79 7.86 10.45 13.63
N GLU A 80 6.62 10.05 13.39
CA GLU A 80 6.22 9.42 12.14
C GLU A 80 5.21 10.30 11.40
N TYR A 81 5.49 10.52 10.12
CA TYR A 81 4.51 11.06 9.17
C TYR A 81 3.83 9.90 8.45
N VAL A 82 2.51 9.85 8.56
CA VAL A 82 1.69 8.79 7.96
C VAL A 82 0.70 9.39 7.00
N ASN A 83 0.70 8.89 5.78
CA ASN A 83 -0.24 9.26 4.74
C ASN A 83 -0.84 8.00 4.13
N VAL A 84 -2.15 7.92 4.02
CA VAL A 84 -2.88 6.83 3.36
C VAL A 84 -3.44 7.34 2.05
N ILE A 85 -3.03 6.72 0.95
CA ILE A 85 -3.47 7.06 -0.40
C ILE A 85 -4.46 6.01 -0.84
N HIS A 86 -5.65 6.40 -1.24
CA HIS A 86 -6.63 5.55 -1.88
C HIS A 86 -6.52 5.67 -3.39
N VAL A 87 -6.34 4.55 -4.07
CA VAL A 87 -6.12 4.49 -5.51
C VAL A 87 -7.25 3.72 -6.18
N THR A 88 -7.85 4.32 -7.20
CA THR A 88 -8.95 3.78 -8.01
C THR A 88 -8.51 3.58 -9.46
N PRO A 89 -9.31 2.92 -10.32
CA PRO A 89 -8.98 2.78 -11.74
C PRO A 89 -8.81 4.10 -12.50
N THR A 90 -9.37 5.18 -11.98
CA THR A 90 -9.40 6.47 -12.68
C THR A 90 -8.62 7.57 -11.99
N GLY A 91 -8.15 7.35 -10.75
CA GLY A 91 -7.50 8.39 -9.99
C GLY A 91 -7.08 8.00 -8.57
N PHE A 92 -6.96 9.00 -7.72
CA PHE A 92 -6.59 8.81 -6.32
C PHE A 92 -7.07 9.96 -5.43
N ARG A 93 -7.06 9.73 -4.13
CA ARG A 93 -7.18 10.79 -3.10
C ARG A 93 -6.25 10.50 -1.92
N MET A 94 -5.92 11.54 -1.17
CA MET A 94 -5.42 11.35 0.18
C MET A 94 -6.60 10.95 1.07
N GLU A 95 -6.58 9.75 1.62
CA GLU A 95 -7.67 9.25 2.46
C GLU A 95 -7.46 9.62 3.92
N GLU A 96 -6.23 9.47 4.40
CA GLU A 96 -5.85 9.83 5.75
C GLU A 96 -4.45 10.46 5.77
N SER A 97 -4.24 11.36 6.70
CA SER A 97 -2.94 11.93 7.03
C SER A 97 -2.91 12.29 8.51
N ASN A 98 -1.78 12.13 9.17
CA ASN A 98 -1.61 12.62 10.53
C ASN A 98 -1.01 14.03 10.60
N CYS A 99 -1.02 14.78 9.51
CA CYS A 99 -0.69 16.20 9.51
C CYS A 99 -1.76 17.04 10.23
N GLU A 100 -1.34 18.13 10.86
CA GLU A 100 -2.24 18.94 11.71
C GLU A 100 -3.37 19.60 10.93
N GLY A 101 -3.10 20.10 9.72
CA GLY A 101 -4.07 20.88 8.93
C GLY A 101 -5.09 20.03 8.18
N GLN A 102 -4.78 18.78 7.85
CA GLN A 102 -5.61 17.89 7.01
C GLN A 102 -5.93 18.42 5.60
N ASP A 103 -5.30 19.52 5.18
CA ASP A 103 -5.57 20.17 3.89
C ASP A 103 -5.42 19.19 2.72
N CYS A 104 -4.42 18.31 2.77
CA CYS A 104 -4.19 17.31 1.74
C CYS A 104 -5.32 16.26 1.63
N VAL A 105 -6.08 16.03 2.69
CA VAL A 105 -7.28 15.16 2.69
C VAL A 105 -8.46 15.93 2.09
N ASP A 106 -8.57 17.22 2.45
CA ASP A 106 -9.65 18.09 2.00
C ASP A 106 -9.52 18.50 0.52
N GLU A 107 -8.35 18.33 -0.10
CA GLU A 107 -8.14 18.52 -1.54
C GLU A 107 -9.01 17.59 -2.41
N GLY A 108 -9.47 16.47 -1.87
CA GLY A 108 -10.39 15.55 -2.51
C GLY A 108 -9.75 14.69 -3.60
N GLU A 109 -10.60 14.08 -4.40
CA GLU A 109 -10.17 13.12 -5.43
C GLU A 109 -9.63 13.81 -6.68
N VAL A 110 -8.51 13.27 -7.19
CA VAL A 110 -7.92 13.60 -8.49
C VAL A 110 -8.21 12.46 -9.44
N THR A 111 -8.87 12.75 -10.56
CA THR A 111 -9.15 11.76 -11.59
C THR A 111 -8.56 12.17 -12.94
N LEU A 112 -8.40 11.21 -13.85
CA LEU A 112 -7.98 11.50 -15.24
C LEU A 112 -8.93 12.47 -15.94
N GLU A 113 -10.19 12.54 -15.51
CA GLU A 113 -11.20 13.43 -16.06
C GLU A 113 -11.11 14.84 -15.47
N ASN A 114 -11.04 14.96 -14.11
CA ASN A 114 -11.13 16.27 -13.45
C ASN A 114 -9.79 17.00 -13.27
N ARG A 115 -8.66 16.34 -13.54
CA ARG A 115 -7.30 16.88 -13.23
C ARG A 115 -6.98 18.20 -13.89
N GLN A 116 -7.68 18.58 -14.97
CA GLN A 116 -7.46 19.86 -15.64
C GLN A 116 -8.35 20.98 -15.10
N GLU A 117 -9.41 20.64 -14.40
CA GLU A 117 -10.39 21.60 -13.86
C GLU A 117 -10.10 21.98 -12.41
N ARG A 118 -9.27 21.20 -11.71
CA ARG A 118 -8.89 21.44 -10.31
C ARG A 118 -7.88 22.57 -10.18
N ILE A 119 -7.94 23.29 -9.06
CA ILE A 119 -7.01 24.41 -8.77
C ILE A 119 -5.55 23.92 -8.76
N LEU A 120 -5.30 22.77 -8.11
CA LEU A 120 -3.97 22.15 -8.06
C LEU A 120 -3.71 21.18 -9.24
N GLY A 121 -4.60 21.17 -10.23
CA GLY A 121 -4.44 20.32 -11.38
C GLY A 121 -4.46 18.85 -11.01
N ASN A 122 -3.43 18.14 -11.46
CA ASN A 122 -3.29 16.68 -11.28
C ASN A 122 -2.63 16.27 -9.96
N MET A 123 -2.52 17.15 -8.97
CA MET A 123 -1.76 16.86 -7.76
C MET A 123 -2.54 17.03 -6.45
N VAL A 124 -2.02 16.37 -5.41
CA VAL A 124 -2.31 16.54 -3.99
C VAL A 124 -1.00 16.78 -3.25
N ILE A 125 -0.96 17.75 -2.34
CA ILE A 125 0.24 18.14 -1.62
C ILE A 125 0.01 18.09 -0.12
N CYS A 126 0.83 17.33 0.60
CA CYS A 126 0.95 17.41 2.04
C CYS A 126 2.24 18.15 2.41
N LEU A 127 2.15 19.47 2.58
CA LEU A 127 3.30 20.31 2.89
C LEU A 127 4.01 19.92 4.19
N PRO A 128 3.30 19.68 5.32
CA PRO A 128 3.96 19.28 6.56
C PRO A 128 4.78 18.00 6.42
N HIS A 129 4.31 17.07 5.60
CA HIS A 129 4.97 15.79 5.37
C HIS A 129 5.91 15.78 4.15
N GLN A 130 6.04 16.92 3.45
CA GLN A 130 6.86 17.06 2.24
C GLN A 130 6.56 15.97 1.20
N LEU A 131 5.29 15.62 1.08
CA LEU A 131 4.78 14.61 0.17
C LEU A 131 3.98 15.28 -0.94
N MET A 132 4.32 14.97 -2.17
CA MET A 132 3.58 15.38 -3.36
C MET A 132 3.14 14.14 -4.14
N LEU A 133 1.90 14.13 -4.56
CA LEU A 133 1.29 13.07 -5.36
C LEU A 133 0.79 13.68 -6.67
N TYR A 134 1.11 13.03 -7.79
CA TYR A 134 0.68 13.49 -9.11
C TYR A 134 0.00 12.36 -9.86
N LEU A 135 -1.18 12.63 -10.40
CA LEU A 135 -1.80 11.72 -11.35
C LEU A 135 -1.19 11.92 -12.73
N ILE A 136 -0.53 10.91 -13.26
CA ILE A 136 0.08 10.92 -14.57
C ILE A 136 -0.46 9.78 -15.43
N THR A 137 -0.55 10.01 -16.73
CA THR A 137 -0.87 8.95 -17.68
C THR A 137 0.33 8.03 -17.89
N ARG A 138 0.09 6.85 -18.45
CA ARG A 138 1.15 5.94 -18.85
C ARG A 138 2.18 6.61 -19.77
N GLN A 139 1.71 7.37 -20.75
CA GLN A 139 2.58 8.08 -21.69
C GLN A 139 3.48 9.11 -20.99
N GLU A 140 2.93 9.85 -20.02
CA GLU A 140 3.70 10.79 -19.20
C GLU A 140 4.75 10.05 -18.37
N ALA A 141 4.38 8.94 -17.73
CA ALA A 141 5.31 8.12 -16.96
C ALA A 141 6.44 7.53 -17.80
N GLU A 142 6.16 6.97 -18.96
CA GLU A 142 7.16 6.46 -19.91
C GLU A 142 8.12 7.55 -20.42
N ALA A 143 7.63 8.77 -20.57
CA ALA A 143 8.47 9.89 -20.98
C ALA A 143 9.45 10.35 -19.89
N MET A 144 9.07 10.18 -18.61
CA MET A 144 9.93 10.54 -17.45
C MET A 144 11.06 9.53 -17.20
N LEU A 145 10.92 8.29 -17.68
CA LEU A 145 11.89 7.20 -17.47
C LEU A 145 12.92 7.06 -18.61
N LYS A 146 12.83 7.89 -19.64
CA LYS A 146 13.78 7.95 -20.78
C LYS A 146 14.93 8.91 -20.51
#